data_f701a2ed6b67fc68f26aee24ab80e5e4
#
_entry.id   f701a2ed6b67fc68f26aee24ab80e5e4
#
_cell.length_a   1.000
_cell.length_b   1.000
_cell.length_c   1.000
_cell.angle_alpha   90.00
_cell.angle_beta   90.00
_cell.angle_gamma   90.00
#
_symmetry.space_group_name_H-M   'P 1'
#
loop_
_entity.id
_entity.type
_entity.pdbx_description
1 polymer ?
#
loop_
_entity_poly.entity_id
_entity_poly.type
_entity_poly.pdbx_seq_one_letter_code
_entity_poly.pdbx_strand_id
1 'polypeptide(L)'
;DLVPLIMNADKTFSLDTLFDDVTQGREILATDLFFYDTNPAQMTGLKNDFIASARLDNLLSCVTALNSILEADTSVSSLLICNDHEEVGSASTSGAGGTFLKDILARITIDEGSKIRSISRSLLISTDNAHGVHPNYPKKHESRHGPILNKGPVIKFNANQRYATNSETAGYFKTLCQSAGIE
;
A
#
# COMPACT_ATOMS: atom_id res chain seq x y z
N ASP A 1 18.35 -14.23 4.48
CA ASP A 1 17.81 -15.17 3.48
C ASP A 1 16.99 -16.25 4.20
N LEU A 2 15.81 -16.59 3.67
CA LEU A 2 15.00 -17.67 4.18
C LEU A 2 15.40 -18.98 3.51
N VAL A 3 15.57 -20.01 4.32
CA VAL A 3 15.87 -21.37 3.81
C VAL A 3 14.60 -22.22 3.94
N PRO A 4 13.96 -22.61 2.83
CA PRO A 4 12.80 -23.46 2.88
C PRO A 4 13.17 -24.85 3.39
N LEU A 5 12.34 -25.42 4.28
CA LEU A 5 12.47 -26.75 4.77
C LEU A 5 11.62 -27.71 3.90
N ILE A 6 12.27 -28.68 3.28
CA ILE A 6 11.60 -29.71 2.47
C ILE A 6 11.84 -31.06 3.12
N MET A 7 10.75 -31.72 3.52
CA MET A 7 10.82 -33.07 4.10
C MET A 7 10.87 -34.13 3.00
N ASN A 8 11.65 -35.17 3.25
CA ASN A 8 11.77 -36.34 2.37
C ASN A 8 12.25 -36.06 0.94
N ALA A 9 12.89 -34.91 0.71
CA ALA A 9 13.58 -34.70 -0.56
C ALA A 9 14.77 -35.64 -0.68
N ASP A 10 14.90 -36.30 -1.80
CA ASP A 10 16.09 -37.11 -2.08
C ASP A 10 17.27 -36.22 -2.51
N LYS A 11 18.45 -36.84 -2.68
CA LYS A 11 19.65 -36.08 -3.04
C LYS A 11 19.64 -35.53 -4.49
N THR A 12 18.66 -35.91 -5.28
CA THR A 12 18.49 -35.47 -6.67
C THR A 12 17.52 -34.30 -6.78
N PHE A 13 16.87 -33.90 -5.69
CA PHE A 13 15.95 -32.78 -5.68
C PHE A 13 16.69 -31.48 -6.05
N SER A 14 16.16 -30.77 -7.02
CA SER A 14 16.67 -29.48 -7.50
C SER A 14 15.53 -28.53 -7.81
N LEU A 15 15.83 -27.23 -7.97
CA LEU A 15 14.84 -26.24 -8.42
C LEU A 15 14.31 -26.59 -9.82
N ASP A 16 15.14 -27.12 -10.71
CA ASP A 16 14.72 -27.54 -12.04
C ASP A 16 13.63 -28.61 -11.95
N THR A 17 13.82 -29.60 -11.06
CA THR A 17 12.81 -30.65 -10.82
C THR A 17 11.51 -30.10 -10.23
N LEU A 18 11.61 -29.09 -9.34
CA LEU A 18 10.44 -28.45 -8.73
C LEU A 18 9.60 -27.69 -9.75
N PHE A 19 10.23 -27.11 -10.76
CA PHE A 19 9.58 -26.24 -11.74
C PHE A 19 9.49 -26.88 -13.16
N ASP A 20 9.70 -28.17 -13.29
CA ASP A 20 9.73 -28.87 -14.58
C ASP A 20 8.42 -28.68 -15.36
N ASP A 21 7.29 -28.71 -14.70
CA ASP A 21 5.97 -28.45 -15.30
C ASP A 21 5.86 -27.02 -15.89
N VAL A 22 6.55 -26.05 -15.32
CA VAL A 22 6.53 -24.64 -15.76
C VAL A 22 7.57 -24.42 -16.86
N THR A 23 8.75 -25.01 -16.71
CA THR A 23 9.88 -24.81 -17.63
C THR A 23 9.75 -25.64 -18.89
N GLN A 24 9.02 -26.78 -18.82
CA GLN A 24 8.87 -27.73 -19.94
C GLN A 24 10.23 -28.18 -20.49
N GLY A 25 11.17 -28.49 -19.61
CA GLY A 25 12.52 -28.93 -19.96
C GLY A 25 13.47 -27.81 -20.44
N ARG A 26 13.10 -26.53 -20.30
CA ARG A 26 14.00 -25.40 -20.55
C ARG A 26 14.86 -25.14 -19.34
N GLU A 27 16.10 -24.72 -19.56
CA GLU A 27 17.03 -24.30 -18.50
C GLU A 27 16.54 -23.05 -17.77
N ILE A 28 16.61 -23.08 -16.44
CA ILE A 28 16.32 -21.90 -15.58
C ILE A 28 17.60 -21.07 -15.48
N LEU A 29 17.61 -19.90 -16.09
CA LEU A 29 18.75 -18.99 -16.02
C LEU A 29 18.76 -18.10 -14.79
N ALA A 30 17.59 -17.72 -14.27
CA ALA A 30 17.43 -16.90 -13.06
C ALA A 30 16.03 -17.13 -12.46
N THR A 31 15.89 -16.90 -11.15
CA THR A 31 14.63 -17.03 -10.43
C THR A 31 14.45 -15.91 -9.42
N ASP A 32 13.22 -15.43 -9.29
CA ASP A 32 12.76 -14.63 -8.15
C ASP A 32 11.68 -15.45 -7.41
N LEU A 33 12.02 -15.91 -6.20
CA LEU A 33 11.15 -16.77 -5.40
C LEU A 33 10.79 -16.06 -4.09
N PHE A 34 9.51 -16.02 -3.77
CA PHE A 34 8.99 -15.36 -2.59
C PHE A 34 8.06 -16.28 -1.81
N PHE A 35 8.13 -16.20 -0.49
CA PHE A 35 7.12 -16.80 0.36
C PHE A 35 5.92 -15.86 0.49
N TYR A 36 4.73 -16.44 0.57
CA TYR A 36 3.52 -15.70 0.88
C TYR A 36 2.65 -16.47 1.88
N ASP A 37 1.87 -15.74 2.65
CA ASP A 37 0.92 -16.33 3.58
C ASP A 37 -0.27 -16.93 2.82
N THR A 38 -0.53 -18.20 3.05
CA THR A 38 -1.64 -18.95 2.44
C THR A 38 -2.89 -19.03 3.32
N ASN A 39 -2.85 -18.45 4.54
CA ASN A 39 -4.04 -18.42 5.38
C ASN A 39 -5.13 -17.57 4.72
N PRO A 40 -6.37 -18.06 4.65
CA PRO A 40 -7.48 -17.28 4.12
C PRO A 40 -7.83 -16.11 5.04
N ALA A 41 -8.41 -15.06 4.47
CA ALA A 41 -8.98 -13.98 5.26
C ALA A 41 -10.10 -14.52 6.17
N GLN A 42 -10.16 -14.06 7.40
CA GLN A 42 -11.10 -14.54 8.42
C GLN A 42 -11.62 -13.40 9.29
N MET A 43 -12.85 -13.56 9.77
CA MET A 43 -13.34 -12.80 10.91
C MET A 43 -12.84 -13.46 12.19
N THR A 44 -12.27 -12.67 13.10
CA THR A 44 -11.66 -13.13 14.35
C THR A 44 -12.17 -12.33 15.56
N GLY A 45 -11.77 -12.74 16.76
CA GLY A 45 -12.27 -12.18 18.02
C GLY A 45 -13.49 -12.91 18.56
N LEU A 46 -13.84 -12.66 19.83
CA LEU A 46 -14.94 -13.34 20.51
C LEU A 46 -16.31 -13.09 19.87
N LYS A 47 -16.46 -11.96 19.18
CA LYS A 47 -17.69 -11.54 18.51
C LYS A 47 -17.49 -11.27 17.03
N ASN A 48 -16.45 -11.85 16.44
CA ASN A 48 -16.03 -11.55 15.06
C ASN A 48 -15.73 -10.04 14.86
N ASP A 49 -15.02 -9.47 15.81
CA ASP A 49 -14.75 -8.02 15.87
C ASP A 49 -13.67 -7.55 14.90
N PHE A 50 -12.85 -8.47 14.37
CA PHE A 50 -11.68 -8.15 13.57
C PHE A 50 -11.67 -8.91 12.26
N ILE A 51 -11.17 -8.27 11.23
CA ILE A 51 -10.74 -8.92 9.99
C ILE A 51 -9.26 -9.23 10.12
N ALA A 52 -8.89 -10.51 9.98
CA ALA A 52 -7.51 -10.96 9.94
C ALA A 52 -7.19 -11.50 8.54
N SER A 53 -6.19 -10.95 7.90
CA SER A 53 -5.71 -11.38 6.59
C SER A 53 -4.28 -10.91 6.38
N ALA A 54 -3.53 -11.67 5.60
CA ALA A 54 -2.28 -11.16 5.06
C ALA A 54 -2.54 -9.99 4.10
N ARG A 55 -1.57 -9.10 3.97
CA ARG A 55 -1.55 -8.00 3.00
C ARG A 55 -2.70 -6.99 3.13
N LEU A 56 -3.34 -6.89 4.30
CA LEU A 56 -4.26 -5.78 4.58
C LEU A 56 -3.55 -4.44 4.43
N ASP A 57 -2.33 -4.37 4.88
CA ASP A 57 -1.37 -3.36 4.48
C ASP A 57 -0.71 -3.78 3.15
N ASN A 58 -0.96 -3.09 2.07
CA ASN A 58 -1.81 -1.91 1.94
C ASN A 58 -3.02 -2.14 0.99
N LEU A 59 -3.47 -3.39 0.83
CA LEU A 59 -4.61 -3.73 -0.04
C LEU A 59 -5.91 -3.07 0.44
N LEU A 60 -6.05 -2.82 1.74
CA LEU A 60 -7.22 -2.11 2.26
C LEU A 60 -7.34 -0.70 1.65
N SER A 61 -6.25 0.06 1.63
CA SER A 61 -6.22 1.38 1.00
C SER A 61 -6.45 1.30 -0.51
N CYS A 62 -5.87 0.31 -1.18
CA CYS A 62 -6.06 0.10 -2.62
C CYS A 62 -7.55 -0.14 -2.97
N VAL A 63 -8.22 -1.03 -2.25
CA VAL A 63 -9.64 -1.34 -2.47
C VAL A 63 -10.54 -0.15 -2.14
N THR A 64 -10.26 0.54 -1.03
CA THR A 64 -11.01 1.73 -0.64
C THR A 64 -10.88 2.84 -1.67
N ALA A 65 -9.66 3.11 -2.14
CA ALA A 65 -9.41 4.12 -3.16
C ALA A 65 -10.03 3.74 -4.53
N LEU A 66 -10.00 2.45 -4.89
CA LEU A 66 -10.64 1.96 -6.10
C LEU A 66 -12.15 2.19 -6.06
N ASN A 67 -12.82 1.81 -4.97
CA ASN A 67 -14.26 2.04 -4.80
C ASN A 67 -14.58 3.55 -4.84
N SER A 68 -13.76 4.36 -4.17
CA SER A 68 -13.94 5.81 -4.17
C SER A 68 -13.85 6.43 -5.56
N ILE A 69 -12.92 6.00 -6.41
CA ILE A 69 -12.78 6.54 -7.77
C ILE A 69 -13.90 6.06 -8.70
N LEU A 70 -14.42 4.84 -8.48
CA LEU A 70 -15.57 4.32 -9.25
C LEU A 70 -16.88 5.04 -8.93
N GLU A 71 -17.01 5.56 -7.70
CA GLU A 71 -18.19 6.30 -7.22
C GLU A 71 -18.04 7.82 -7.38
N ALA A 72 -16.83 8.31 -7.69
CA ALA A 72 -16.56 9.74 -7.78
C ALA A 72 -17.29 10.41 -8.93
N ASP A 73 -17.64 11.69 -8.73
CA ASP A 73 -18.15 12.54 -9.81
C ASP A 73 -17.07 12.72 -10.90
N THR A 74 -17.46 12.50 -12.13
CA THR A 74 -16.59 12.63 -13.31
C THR A 74 -16.32 14.07 -13.76
N SER A 75 -16.89 15.06 -13.07
CA SER A 75 -16.63 16.49 -13.33
C SER A 75 -15.19 16.91 -13.03
N VAL A 76 -14.50 16.15 -12.17
CA VAL A 76 -13.10 16.36 -11.79
C VAL A 76 -12.28 15.14 -12.18
N SER A 77 -11.14 15.39 -12.85
CA SER A 77 -10.22 14.31 -13.21
C SER A 77 -9.60 13.69 -11.97
N SER A 78 -9.76 12.40 -11.80
CA SER A 78 -9.20 11.63 -10.69
C SER A 78 -8.25 10.55 -11.22
N LEU A 79 -7.18 10.30 -10.50
CA LEU A 79 -6.19 9.28 -10.81
C LEU A 79 -5.89 8.45 -9.56
N LEU A 80 -6.06 7.15 -9.66
CA LEU A 80 -5.57 6.21 -8.66
C LEU A 80 -4.29 5.56 -9.17
N ILE A 81 -3.29 5.50 -8.32
CA ILE A 81 -2.07 4.74 -8.56
C ILE A 81 -1.77 3.85 -7.36
N CYS A 82 -1.55 2.57 -7.62
CA CYS A 82 -1.07 1.60 -6.65
C CYS A 82 0.40 1.30 -6.98
N ASN A 83 1.31 1.82 -6.16
CA ASN A 83 2.74 1.61 -6.37
C ASN A 83 3.16 0.25 -5.81
N ASP A 84 4.18 -0.34 -6.40
CA ASP A 84 4.82 -1.55 -5.92
C ASP A 84 6.04 -1.25 -5.04
N HIS A 85 6.60 -2.27 -4.41
CA HIS A 85 7.88 -2.22 -3.68
C HIS A 85 7.95 -1.20 -2.53
N GLU A 86 6.82 -0.88 -1.87
CA GLU A 86 6.83 0.02 -0.72
C GLU A 86 7.68 -0.55 0.42
N GLU A 87 7.50 -1.82 0.77
CA GLU A 87 8.16 -2.53 1.87
C GLU A 87 9.70 -2.63 1.71
N VAL A 88 10.20 -2.48 0.49
CA VAL A 88 11.63 -2.50 0.18
C VAL A 88 12.19 -1.12 -0.17
N GLY A 89 11.44 -0.04 0.09
CA GLY A 89 11.91 1.35 0.03
C GLY A 89 11.55 2.12 -1.22
N SER A 90 10.61 1.65 -2.04
CA SER A 90 10.00 2.38 -3.17
C SER A 90 10.96 2.80 -4.29
N ALA A 91 12.20 2.34 -4.32
CA ALA A 91 13.24 2.83 -5.22
C ALA A 91 13.26 2.16 -6.61
N SER A 92 12.38 1.21 -6.87
CA SER A 92 12.27 0.54 -8.17
C SER A 92 11.52 1.39 -9.20
N THR A 93 11.52 0.97 -10.46
CA THR A 93 10.80 1.64 -11.55
C THR A 93 9.29 1.72 -11.34
N SER A 94 8.70 0.72 -10.67
CA SER A 94 7.28 0.64 -10.33
C SER A 94 6.97 1.16 -8.92
N GLY A 95 7.97 1.47 -8.12
CA GLY A 95 7.83 2.07 -6.79
C GLY A 95 7.48 3.55 -6.85
N ALA A 96 7.04 4.11 -5.74
CA ALA A 96 6.65 5.52 -5.64
C ALA A 96 7.81 6.51 -5.92
N GLY A 97 9.05 6.10 -5.67
CA GLY A 97 10.26 6.87 -5.99
C GLY A 97 10.72 6.74 -7.45
N GLY A 98 10.08 5.89 -8.25
CA GLY A 98 10.39 5.68 -9.65
C GLY A 98 9.76 6.71 -10.59
N THR A 99 9.80 6.41 -11.89
CA THR A 99 9.28 7.33 -12.93
C THR A 99 7.84 7.04 -13.35
N PHE A 100 7.24 5.96 -12.87
CA PHE A 100 5.96 5.47 -13.37
C PHE A 100 4.87 6.54 -13.39
N LEU A 101 4.57 7.19 -12.26
CA LEU A 101 3.57 8.27 -12.20
C LEU A 101 3.95 9.46 -13.11
N LYS A 102 5.22 9.86 -13.07
CA LYS A 102 5.74 10.96 -13.89
C LYS A 102 5.54 10.70 -15.37
N ASP A 103 5.81 9.48 -15.82
CA ASP A 103 5.72 9.08 -17.22
C ASP A 103 4.25 9.00 -17.68
N ILE A 104 3.35 8.51 -16.83
CA ILE A 104 1.90 8.53 -17.12
C ILE A 104 1.40 9.97 -17.25
N LEU A 105 1.73 10.86 -16.29
CA LEU A 105 1.32 12.26 -16.35
C LEU A 105 1.87 12.96 -17.60
N ALA A 106 3.10 12.68 -18.01
CA ALA A 106 3.67 13.23 -19.24
C ALA A 106 2.95 12.74 -20.51
N ARG A 107 2.40 11.54 -20.49
CA ARG A 107 1.68 10.96 -21.66
C ARG A 107 0.23 11.41 -21.78
N ILE A 108 -0.44 11.68 -20.66
CA ILE A 108 -1.85 12.10 -20.68
C ILE A 108 -2.04 13.61 -20.78
N THR A 109 -0.98 14.39 -20.57
CA THR A 109 -1.03 15.86 -20.72
C THR A 109 -0.53 16.29 -22.09
N ILE A 110 -1.11 17.37 -22.63
CA ILE A 110 -0.81 17.85 -23.98
C ILE A 110 0.62 18.39 -24.11
N ASP A 111 1.08 19.11 -23.07
CA ASP A 111 2.39 19.75 -23.01
C ASP A 111 2.87 19.91 -21.58
N GLU A 112 4.15 20.25 -21.39
CA GLU A 112 4.76 20.40 -20.07
C GLU A 112 4.10 21.51 -19.23
N GLY A 113 3.71 22.63 -19.88
CA GLY A 113 3.02 23.73 -19.19
C GLY A 113 1.64 23.29 -18.66
N SER A 114 0.90 22.51 -19.44
CA SER A 114 -0.37 21.90 -19.01
C SER A 114 -0.18 20.92 -17.87
N LYS A 115 0.86 20.10 -17.92
CA LYS A 115 1.23 19.18 -16.83
C LYS A 115 1.49 19.93 -15.53
N ILE A 116 2.34 20.96 -15.56
CA ILE A 116 2.68 21.77 -14.39
C ILE A 116 1.43 22.44 -13.81
N ARG A 117 0.59 23.04 -14.65
CA ARG A 117 -0.68 23.64 -14.21
C ARG A 117 -1.63 22.64 -13.58
N SER A 118 -1.73 21.44 -14.15
CA SER A 118 -2.58 20.38 -13.60
C SER A 118 -2.08 19.92 -12.24
N ILE A 119 -0.78 19.65 -12.09
CA ILE A 119 -0.17 19.25 -10.82
C ILE A 119 -0.35 20.34 -9.75
N SER A 120 -0.12 21.61 -10.09
CA SER A 120 -0.25 22.72 -9.12
C SER A 120 -1.67 22.94 -8.60
N ARG A 121 -2.67 22.43 -9.30
CA ARG A 121 -4.10 22.49 -8.93
C ARG A 121 -4.62 21.18 -8.36
N SER A 122 -3.76 20.17 -8.25
CA SER A 122 -4.13 18.85 -7.78
C SER A 122 -3.84 18.69 -6.30
N LEU A 123 -4.57 17.81 -5.65
CA LEU A 123 -4.26 17.30 -4.32
C LEU A 123 -3.82 15.84 -4.48
N LEU A 124 -2.68 15.49 -3.90
CA LEU A 124 -2.24 14.11 -3.75
C LEU A 124 -2.60 13.61 -2.35
N ILE A 125 -3.37 12.55 -2.28
CA ILE A 125 -3.65 11.82 -1.04
C ILE A 125 -2.85 10.53 -1.08
N SER A 126 -1.82 10.43 -0.25
CA SER A 126 -1.06 9.22 -0.05
C SER A 126 -1.68 8.42 1.10
N THR A 127 -2.02 7.17 0.85
CA THR A 127 -2.69 6.31 1.82
C THR A 127 -1.87 5.09 2.12
N ASP A 128 -1.82 4.78 3.40
CA ASP A 128 -1.10 3.64 3.94
C ASP A 128 -1.74 3.26 5.28
N ASN A 129 -1.67 2.00 5.68
CA ASN A 129 -2.22 1.58 6.96
C ASN A 129 -1.41 2.16 8.13
N ALA A 130 -2.06 2.34 9.26
CA ALA A 130 -1.42 2.77 10.49
C ALA A 130 -1.47 1.66 11.54
N HIS A 131 -0.39 1.51 12.31
CA HIS A 131 -0.39 0.60 13.44
C HIS A 131 -1.32 1.12 14.54
N GLY A 132 -2.39 0.40 14.83
CA GLY A 132 -3.23 0.67 16.01
C GLY A 132 -2.48 0.38 17.31
N VAL A 133 -2.81 1.11 18.38
CA VAL A 133 -2.27 0.84 19.73
C VAL A 133 -2.69 -0.58 20.15
N HIS A 134 -1.70 -1.44 20.34
CA HIS A 134 -1.94 -2.79 20.83
C HIS A 134 -1.96 -2.80 22.36
N PRO A 135 -2.99 -3.39 23.01
CA PRO A 135 -3.14 -3.38 24.48
C PRO A 135 -1.94 -3.92 25.25
N ASN A 136 -1.24 -4.92 24.69
CA ASN A 136 -0.06 -5.51 25.31
C ASN A 136 1.23 -4.70 25.05
N TYR A 137 1.21 -3.75 24.12
CA TYR A 137 2.39 -2.97 23.72
C TYR A 137 2.12 -1.47 23.62
N PRO A 138 1.38 -0.85 24.57
CA PRO A 138 1.01 0.58 24.46
C PRO A 138 2.22 1.50 24.44
N LYS A 139 3.33 1.10 25.06
CA LYS A 139 4.58 1.88 25.10
C LYS A 139 5.29 2.02 23.75
N LYS A 140 4.86 1.31 22.69
CA LYS A 140 5.37 1.50 21.34
C LYS A 140 4.80 2.76 20.65
N HIS A 141 3.79 3.37 21.24
CA HIS A 141 3.18 4.61 20.76
C HIS A 141 3.39 5.74 21.76
N GLU A 142 3.37 6.95 21.25
CA GLU A 142 3.27 8.15 22.05
C GLU A 142 1.89 8.14 22.77
N SER A 143 1.87 8.61 24.03
CA SER A 143 0.71 8.41 24.91
C SER A 143 -0.55 9.19 24.55
N ARG A 144 -0.43 10.27 23.78
CA ARG A 144 -1.53 11.19 23.47
C ARG A 144 -2.11 11.02 22.06
N HIS A 145 -1.33 10.50 21.11
CA HIS A 145 -1.68 10.47 19.69
C HIS A 145 -1.63 9.07 19.09
N GLY A 146 -1.64 8.01 19.93
CA GLY A 146 -1.65 6.63 19.45
C GLY A 146 -2.94 6.32 18.68
N PRO A 147 -2.88 5.75 17.46
CA PRO A 147 -4.05 5.40 16.68
C PRO A 147 -4.89 4.32 17.37
N ILE A 148 -6.20 4.48 17.34
CA ILE A 148 -7.15 3.52 17.92
C ILE A 148 -8.05 3.00 16.80
N LEU A 149 -8.23 1.67 16.76
CA LEU A 149 -9.09 1.04 15.76
C LEU A 149 -10.51 1.62 15.80
N ASN A 150 -11.09 1.82 14.65
CA ASN A 150 -12.45 2.38 14.46
C ASN A 150 -12.64 3.81 14.99
N LYS A 151 -11.56 4.60 15.12
CA LYS A 151 -11.61 6.00 15.54
C LYS A 151 -11.27 6.99 14.41
N GLY A 152 -11.53 6.57 13.19
CA GLY A 152 -11.31 7.40 12.00
C GLY A 152 -9.92 7.24 11.38
N PRO A 153 -9.66 7.95 10.28
CA PRO A 153 -8.39 7.90 9.57
C PRO A 153 -7.27 8.55 10.38
N VAL A 154 -6.06 8.05 10.21
CA VAL A 154 -4.86 8.57 10.87
C VAL A 154 -4.15 9.55 9.95
N ILE A 155 -3.98 10.80 10.39
CA ILE A 155 -3.18 11.79 9.67
C ILE A 155 -1.74 11.69 10.15
N LYS A 156 -0.85 11.23 9.27
CA LYS A 156 0.56 11.03 9.57
C LYS A 156 1.37 12.31 9.33
N PHE A 157 2.16 12.73 10.33
CA PHE A 157 3.14 13.81 10.24
C PHE A 157 4.55 13.26 10.43
N ASN A 158 5.52 13.93 9.83
CA ASN A 158 6.91 13.51 9.92
C ASN A 158 7.84 14.72 9.89
N ALA A 159 8.69 14.85 10.91
CA ALA A 159 9.57 16.00 11.08
C ALA A 159 10.60 16.15 9.95
N ASN A 160 11.05 15.04 9.34
CA ASN A 160 11.99 15.06 8.23
C ASN A 160 11.30 15.19 6.87
N GLN A 161 10.01 15.49 6.84
CA GLN A 161 9.20 15.74 5.64
C GLN A 161 9.17 14.54 4.64
N ARG A 162 9.34 13.33 5.13
CA ARG A 162 9.09 12.15 4.30
C ARG A 162 7.60 11.94 4.03
N TYR A 163 6.74 12.38 4.96
CA TYR A 163 5.32 12.61 4.71
C TYR A 163 5.14 14.10 4.38
N ALA A 164 4.53 14.39 3.25
CA ALA A 164 4.34 15.77 2.78
C ALA A 164 3.24 16.52 3.53
N THR A 165 2.58 15.87 4.51
CA THR A 165 1.51 16.45 5.32
C THR A 165 2.01 17.69 6.08
N ASN A 166 1.26 18.78 5.97
CA ASN A 166 1.48 20.02 6.72
C ASN A 166 0.16 20.49 7.34
N SER A 167 0.16 21.65 8.00
CA SER A 167 -1.03 22.18 8.66
C SER A 167 -2.18 22.52 7.70
N GLU A 168 -1.87 22.97 6.49
CA GLU A 168 -2.85 23.29 5.46
C GLU A 168 -3.54 22.04 4.93
N THR A 169 -2.76 21.06 4.48
CA THR A 169 -3.30 19.81 3.93
C THR A 169 -4.02 18.98 4.99
N ALA A 170 -3.50 18.94 6.22
CA ALA A 170 -4.18 18.28 7.34
C ALA A 170 -5.48 18.99 7.72
N GLY A 171 -5.50 20.32 7.73
CA GLY A 171 -6.71 21.11 8.00
C GLY A 171 -7.78 20.86 6.95
N TYR A 172 -7.39 20.86 5.69
CA TYR A 172 -8.29 20.52 4.58
C TYR A 172 -8.90 19.12 4.74
N PHE A 173 -8.06 18.10 4.98
CA PHE A 173 -8.53 16.73 5.15
C PHE A 173 -9.45 16.57 6.38
N LYS A 174 -9.13 17.23 7.51
CA LYS A 174 -10.03 17.26 8.68
C LYS A 174 -11.40 17.85 8.36
N THR A 175 -11.44 18.91 7.56
CA THR A 175 -12.71 19.53 7.15
C THR A 175 -13.53 18.56 6.29
N LEU A 176 -12.90 17.80 5.40
CA LEU A 176 -13.58 16.76 4.64
C LEU A 176 -14.15 15.66 5.55
N CYS A 177 -13.37 15.18 6.51
CA CYS A 177 -13.82 14.18 7.48
C CYS A 177 -15.04 14.68 8.27
N GLN A 178 -14.97 15.90 8.79
CA GLN A 178 -16.08 16.52 9.52
C GLN A 178 -17.35 16.64 8.66
N SER A 179 -17.19 17.05 7.40
CA SER A 179 -18.31 17.15 6.45
C SER A 179 -18.96 15.80 6.15
N ALA A 180 -18.18 14.70 6.22
CA ALA A 180 -18.62 13.34 6.06
C ALA A 180 -19.12 12.68 7.37
N GLY A 181 -19.11 13.39 8.48
CA GLY A 181 -19.48 12.83 9.80
C GLY A 181 -18.44 11.85 10.36
N ILE A 182 -17.20 11.95 9.94
CA ILE A 182 -16.08 11.13 10.41
C ILE A 182 -15.32 11.93 11.47
N GLU A 183 -15.14 11.33 12.67
CA GLU A 183 -14.38 11.90 13.78
C GLU A 183 -12.87 11.83 13.61
#